data_3a97bcbf6e8b7574e1d6d1255e3db453
#
_entry.id   3a97bcbf6e8b7574e1d6d1255e3db453
#
_cell.length_a   1.000
_cell.length_b   1.000
_cell.length_c   1.000
_cell.angle_alpha   90.00
_cell.angle_beta   90.00
_cell.angle_gamma   90.00
#
_symmetry.space_group_name_H-M   'P 1'
#
loop_
_entity.id
_entity.type
_entity.pdbx_description
1 polymer ?
#
loop_
_entity_poly.entity_id
_entity_poly.type
_entity_poly.pdbx_seq_one_letter_code
_entity_poly.pdbx_strand_id
1 'polypeptide(L)'
;MIKSICATLLLCSFFSYSFDFKYSNKYEFVRGITECTVHFNTIIPPQFRAVVVISVAKAALESNWGKSRFARLGNNFYGMIEIDNTNPHIKALDSDIMLRKYNRKCESVADYITLLNTGTQFTEYRKVRNKQTVTQQINLDEIINSLNTFALDKDYTNKIKRTVNYLLKEYPEIFLIVKGQNV
;
A
#
# COMPACT_ATOMS: atom_id res chain seq x y z
N MET A 1 12.16 -10.80 41.27
CA MET A 1 13.13 -10.10 40.40
C MET A 1 12.67 -10.21 38.96
N ILE A 2 11.86 -9.26 38.55
CA ILE A 2 11.44 -9.11 37.15
C ILE A 2 11.75 -7.65 36.80
N LYS A 3 12.91 -7.43 36.22
CA LYS A 3 13.32 -6.12 35.67
C LYS A 3 13.70 -6.33 34.21
N SER A 4 13.15 -5.45 33.38
CA SER A 4 13.72 -5.03 32.11
C SER A 4 13.40 -5.86 30.86
N ILE A 5 12.18 -5.72 30.34
CA ILE A 5 11.89 -5.88 28.92
C ILE A 5 11.00 -4.66 28.55
N CYS A 6 11.58 -3.50 28.52
CA CYS A 6 10.85 -2.27 28.09
C CYS A 6 11.80 -1.22 27.47
N ALA A 7 12.85 -1.65 26.78
CA ALA A 7 13.86 -0.71 26.25
C ALA A 7 14.15 -0.84 24.74
N THR A 8 13.35 -1.58 23.98
CA THR A 8 13.65 -1.81 22.54
C THR A 8 12.60 -1.26 21.58
N LEU A 9 11.61 -0.50 22.03
CA LEU A 9 10.55 0.05 21.19
C LEU A 9 10.68 1.55 20.87
N LEU A 10 11.78 2.19 21.25
CA LEU A 10 11.96 3.65 21.11
C LEU A 10 12.98 4.07 20.04
N LEU A 11 13.46 3.16 19.19
CA LEU A 11 14.45 3.48 18.14
C LEU A 11 13.86 3.55 16.72
N CYS A 12 12.53 3.53 16.56
CA CYS A 12 11.89 3.62 15.24
C CYS A 12 11.60 5.04 14.75
N SER A 13 12.05 6.10 15.45
CA SER A 13 11.60 7.48 15.15
C SER A 13 12.58 8.35 14.36
N PHE A 14 13.72 7.86 13.88
CA PHE A 14 14.67 8.68 13.14
C PHE A 14 15.27 8.02 11.89
N PHE A 15 14.52 7.19 11.17
CA PHE A 15 14.89 6.96 9.78
C PHE A 15 14.34 8.12 8.96
N SER A 16 15.18 9.14 8.75
CA SER A 16 14.95 10.20 7.77
C SER A 16 14.82 9.53 6.39
N TYR A 17 13.60 9.20 6.03
CA TYR A 17 13.26 8.62 4.76
C TYR A 17 13.55 9.64 3.67
N SER A 18 14.74 9.59 3.08
CA SER A 18 15.10 10.45 1.93
C SER A 18 14.53 9.93 0.61
N PHE A 19 13.97 8.69 0.62
CA PHE A 19 13.47 8.08 -0.59
C PHE A 19 12.09 8.62 -0.96
N ASP A 20 11.99 9.21 -2.14
CA ASP A 20 10.75 9.66 -2.77
C ASP A 20 10.88 9.54 -4.28
N PHE A 21 9.79 9.60 -5.02
CA PHE A 21 9.81 9.46 -6.48
C PHE A 21 9.08 10.61 -7.18
N LYS A 22 9.44 10.83 -8.44
CA LYS A 22 8.71 11.72 -9.36
C LYS A 22 8.03 10.86 -10.41
N TYR A 23 6.91 11.32 -10.91
CA TYR A 23 6.22 10.69 -12.03
C TYR A 23 5.51 11.74 -12.89
N SER A 24 5.54 11.52 -14.19
CA SER A 24 4.85 12.31 -15.21
C SER A 24 3.93 11.45 -16.07
N ASN A 25 4.14 10.13 -16.04
CA ASN A 25 3.42 9.14 -16.82
C ASN A 25 3.12 7.88 -15.99
N LYS A 26 2.33 6.94 -16.57
CA LYS A 26 1.95 5.71 -15.88
C LYS A 26 3.13 4.82 -15.54
N TYR A 27 4.12 4.71 -16.41
CA TYR A 27 5.31 3.88 -16.16
C TYR A 27 6.07 4.35 -14.92
N GLU A 28 6.35 5.65 -14.85
CA GLU A 28 7.03 6.24 -13.69
C GLU A 28 6.21 6.13 -12.40
N PHE A 29 4.88 6.26 -12.49
CA PHE A 29 3.98 6.05 -11.36
C PHE A 29 4.07 4.59 -10.86
N VAL A 30 3.94 3.60 -11.77
CA VAL A 30 4.02 2.17 -11.44
C VAL A 30 5.37 1.86 -10.80
N ARG A 31 6.47 2.31 -11.41
CA ARG A 31 7.81 2.12 -10.90
C ARG A 31 7.97 2.73 -9.50
N GLY A 32 7.56 3.98 -9.30
CA GLY A 32 7.71 4.66 -8.02
C GLY A 32 6.93 4.00 -6.88
N ILE A 33 5.67 3.61 -7.11
CA ILE A 33 4.89 2.87 -6.11
C ILE A 33 5.52 1.48 -5.84
N THR A 34 6.01 0.80 -6.87
CA THR A 34 6.74 -0.48 -6.73
C THR A 34 7.97 -0.32 -5.84
N GLU A 35 8.83 0.66 -6.16
CA GLU A 35 10.06 0.92 -5.42
C GLU A 35 9.78 1.25 -3.96
N CYS A 36 8.77 2.08 -3.66
CA CYS A 36 8.35 2.35 -2.27
C CYS A 36 7.87 1.08 -1.57
N THR A 37 7.02 0.27 -2.23
CA THR A 37 6.48 -0.95 -1.62
C THR A 37 7.59 -1.97 -1.34
N VAL A 38 8.48 -2.19 -2.30
CA VAL A 38 9.65 -3.08 -2.14
C VAL A 38 10.54 -2.61 -1.01
N HIS A 39 10.84 -1.31 -0.97
CA HIS A 39 11.66 -0.76 0.10
C HIS A 39 11.06 -1.02 1.49
N PHE A 40 9.75 -0.76 1.68
CA PHE A 40 9.10 -1.09 2.96
C PHE A 40 9.11 -2.60 3.24
N ASN A 41 8.88 -3.42 2.24
CA ASN A 41 8.95 -4.88 2.39
C ASN A 41 10.33 -5.38 2.85
N THR A 42 11.44 -4.68 2.52
CA THR A 42 12.77 -5.08 2.97
C THR A 42 13.02 -4.85 4.45
N ILE A 43 12.34 -3.90 5.07
CA ILE A 43 12.56 -3.50 6.48
C ILE A 43 11.52 -4.08 7.44
N ILE A 44 10.50 -4.77 6.95
CA ILE A 44 9.48 -5.43 7.79
C ILE A 44 9.54 -6.95 7.64
N PRO A 45 9.12 -7.71 8.68
CA PRO A 45 9.07 -9.17 8.62
C PRO A 45 8.17 -9.68 7.48
N PRO A 46 8.48 -10.86 6.88
CA PRO A 46 7.76 -11.38 5.72
C PRO A 46 6.24 -11.44 5.86
N GLN A 47 5.73 -11.83 7.03
CA GLN A 47 4.30 -11.92 7.31
C GLN A 47 3.56 -10.56 7.30
N PHE A 48 4.28 -9.44 7.31
CA PHE A 48 3.69 -8.09 7.25
C PHE A 48 3.84 -7.42 5.88
N ARG A 49 4.54 -8.05 4.95
CA ARG A 49 4.80 -7.49 3.62
C ARG A 49 3.54 -7.37 2.79
N ALA A 50 3.46 -6.31 2.01
CA ALA A 50 2.39 -6.15 1.02
C ALA A 50 2.75 -6.88 -0.28
N VAL A 51 1.76 -7.44 -0.96
CA VAL A 51 1.94 -7.98 -2.31
C VAL A 51 2.08 -6.82 -3.29
N VAL A 52 3.25 -6.66 -3.87
CA VAL A 52 3.67 -5.45 -4.61
C VAL A 52 2.70 -5.10 -5.73
N VAL A 53 2.38 -6.04 -6.61
CA VAL A 53 1.49 -5.77 -7.76
C VAL A 53 0.07 -5.36 -7.30
N ILE A 54 -0.41 -5.90 -6.18
CA ILE A 54 -1.71 -5.53 -5.59
C ILE A 54 -1.63 -4.13 -4.98
N SER A 55 -0.53 -3.78 -4.32
CA SER A 55 -0.31 -2.42 -3.80
C SER A 55 -0.33 -1.39 -4.93
N VAL A 56 0.36 -1.66 -6.03
CA VAL A 56 0.35 -0.80 -7.22
C VAL A 56 -1.03 -0.70 -7.85
N ALA A 57 -1.74 -1.82 -8.01
CA ALA A 57 -3.10 -1.83 -8.56
C ALA A 57 -4.07 -0.99 -7.72
N LYS A 58 -4.00 -1.11 -6.41
CA LYS A 58 -4.78 -0.29 -5.48
C LYS A 58 -4.45 1.19 -5.64
N ALA A 59 -3.18 1.56 -5.60
CA ALA A 59 -2.76 2.95 -5.80
C ALA A 59 -3.25 3.53 -7.14
N ALA A 60 -3.16 2.74 -8.22
CA ALA A 60 -3.62 3.15 -9.54
C ALA A 60 -5.14 3.40 -9.59
N LEU A 61 -5.93 2.53 -8.97
CA LEU A 61 -7.40 2.66 -8.95
C LEU A 61 -7.84 3.84 -8.08
N GLU A 62 -7.37 3.92 -6.84
CA GLU A 62 -7.81 4.94 -5.87
C GLU A 62 -7.35 6.34 -6.25
N SER A 63 -6.20 6.48 -6.90
CA SER A 63 -5.64 7.77 -7.27
C SER A 63 -5.84 8.16 -8.75
N ASN A 64 -6.52 7.32 -9.54
CA ASN A 64 -6.55 7.47 -11.00
C ASN A 64 -5.13 7.61 -11.59
N TRP A 65 -4.26 6.62 -11.28
CA TRP A 65 -2.85 6.64 -11.72
C TRP A 65 -2.09 7.89 -11.26
N GLY A 66 -2.33 8.34 -10.03
CA GLY A 66 -1.73 9.54 -9.46
C GLY A 66 -2.30 10.86 -9.98
N LYS A 67 -3.36 10.84 -10.80
CA LYS A 67 -3.94 12.05 -11.41
C LYS A 67 -5.01 12.73 -10.54
N SER A 68 -5.53 12.05 -9.53
CA SER A 68 -6.53 12.61 -8.64
C SER A 68 -6.02 13.87 -7.91
N ARG A 69 -6.94 14.72 -7.48
CA ARG A 69 -6.61 15.91 -6.70
C ARG A 69 -5.83 15.56 -5.43
N PHE A 70 -6.23 14.50 -4.72
CA PHE A 70 -5.59 14.07 -3.48
C PHE A 70 -4.19 13.47 -3.71
N ALA A 71 -3.97 12.77 -4.82
CA ALA A 71 -2.65 12.30 -5.20
C ALA A 71 -1.70 13.46 -5.52
N ARG A 72 -2.17 14.47 -6.27
CA ARG A 72 -1.33 15.61 -6.69
C ARG A 72 -1.04 16.61 -5.60
N LEU A 73 -2.01 16.91 -4.73
CA LEU A 73 -1.88 17.94 -3.70
C LEU A 73 -1.48 17.38 -2.33
N GLY A 74 -1.73 16.09 -2.11
CA GLY A 74 -1.55 15.45 -0.83
C GLY A 74 -0.71 14.18 -0.85
N ASN A 75 -0.16 13.76 -1.98
CA ASN A 75 0.57 12.50 -2.13
C ASN A 75 -0.23 11.28 -1.61
N ASN A 76 -1.56 11.35 -1.59
CA ASN A 76 -2.44 10.32 -1.09
C ASN A 76 -2.91 9.43 -2.24
N PHE A 77 -2.31 8.25 -2.36
CA PHE A 77 -2.57 7.32 -3.47
C PHE A 77 -3.61 6.25 -3.13
N TYR A 78 -4.00 6.11 -1.86
CA TYR A 78 -4.87 5.03 -1.39
C TYR A 78 -6.19 5.52 -0.78
N GLY A 79 -6.49 6.82 -0.88
CA GLY A 79 -7.71 7.39 -0.32
C GLY A 79 -7.74 7.36 1.21
N MET A 80 -6.58 7.45 1.86
CA MET A 80 -6.47 7.41 3.32
C MET A 80 -7.19 8.58 3.95
N ILE A 81 -8.15 8.26 4.82
CA ILE A 81 -9.00 9.25 5.51
C ILE A 81 -8.31 9.70 6.80
N GLU A 82 -8.39 10.99 7.08
CA GLU A 82 -8.04 11.58 8.38
C GLU A 82 -9.30 11.69 9.24
N ILE A 83 -9.28 11.04 10.40
CA ILE A 83 -10.46 10.95 11.29
C ILE A 83 -10.38 12.00 12.41
N ASP A 84 -9.22 12.15 13.04
CA ASP A 84 -9.06 12.89 14.29
C ASP A 84 -8.55 14.33 14.08
N ASN A 85 -8.42 14.76 12.83
CA ASN A 85 -7.92 16.11 12.50
C ASN A 85 -6.50 16.39 13.04
N THR A 86 -5.75 15.36 13.34
CA THR A 86 -4.41 15.44 13.96
C THR A 86 -3.29 15.56 12.93
N ASN A 87 -3.53 15.09 11.70
CA ASN A 87 -2.55 15.13 10.64
C ASN A 87 -2.91 16.16 9.56
N PRO A 88 -1.94 16.66 8.79
CA PRO A 88 -2.21 17.45 7.61
C PRO A 88 -3.20 16.74 6.68
N HIS A 89 -4.21 17.46 6.19
CA HIS A 89 -5.26 16.87 5.36
C HIS A 89 -5.75 17.82 4.27
N ILE A 90 -6.53 17.26 3.35
CA ILE A 90 -7.21 17.96 2.27
C ILE A 90 -8.69 17.60 2.35
N LYS A 91 -9.56 18.60 2.53
CA LYS A 91 -11.01 18.39 2.52
C LYS A 91 -11.49 18.02 1.11
N ALA A 92 -12.42 17.07 1.03
CA ALA A 92 -13.14 16.76 -0.21
C ALA A 92 -14.01 17.96 -0.62
N LEU A 93 -14.31 18.12 -1.92
CA LEU A 93 -15.07 19.26 -2.42
C LEU A 93 -16.55 19.16 -2.07
N ASP A 94 -17.09 17.95 -2.14
CA ASP A 94 -18.54 17.70 -2.06
C ASP A 94 -18.94 16.93 -0.78
N SER A 95 -18.06 16.88 0.22
CA SER A 95 -18.34 16.23 1.50
C SER A 95 -17.42 16.76 2.61
N ASP A 96 -17.73 16.40 3.86
CA ASP A 96 -16.88 16.71 5.01
C ASP A 96 -15.72 15.72 5.22
N ILE A 97 -15.50 14.82 4.27
CA ILE A 97 -14.40 13.84 4.35
C ILE A 97 -13.08 14.57 4.19
N MET A 98 -12.18 14.31 5.14
CA MET A 98 -10.80 14.79 5.12
C MET A 98 -9.87 13.63 4.74
N LEU A 99 -9.03 13.83 3.74
CA LEU A 99 -8.05 12.86 3.32
C LEU A 99 -6.66 13.30 3.78
N ARG A 100 -5.88 12.36 4.29
CA ARG A 100 -4.50 12.62 4.76
C ARG A 100 -3.65 13.25 3.67
N LYS A 101 -2.81 14.19 4.09
CA LYS A 101 -1.78 14.79 3.25
C LYS A 101 -0.42 14.37 3.76
N TYR A 102 0.39 13.82 2.86
CA TYR A 102 1.74 13.35 3.14
C TYR A 102 2.78 14.33 2.58
N ASN A 103 3.90 14.46 3.27
CA ASN A 103 5.02 15.27 2.78
C ASN A 103 5.72 14.59 1.60
N ARG A 104 5.76 13.25 1.61
CA ARG A 104 6.39 12.43 0.58
C ARG A 104 5.44 11.35 0.08
N LYS A 105 5.61 10.94 -1.16
CA LYS A 105 4.76 9.95 -1.81
C LYS A 105 4.86 8.56 -1.17
N CYS A 106 6.07 8.15 -0.79
CA CYS A 106 6.27 6.86 -0.14
C CYS A 106 5.64 6.77 1.27
N GLU A 107 5.36 7.89 1.94
CA GLU A 107 4.63 7.88 3.21
C GLU A 107 3.19 7.35 3.04
N SER A 108 2.53 7.68 1.92
CA SER A 108 1.22 7.11 1.59
C SER A 108 1.26 5.59 1.40
N VAL A 109 2.35 5.07 0.81
CA VAL A 109 2.56 3.62 0.66
C VAL A 109 2.80 2.96 2.02
N ALA A 110 3.60 3.58 2.89
CA ALA A 110 3.86 3.09 4.25
C ALA A 110 2.59 3.03 5.08
N ASP A 111 1.76 4.08 5.02
CA ASP A 111 0.49 4.15 5.74
C ASP A 111 -0.49 3.07 5.26
N TYR A 112 -0.57 2.84 3.93
CA TYR A 112 -1.36 1.74 3.38
C TYR A 112 -0.87 0.36 3.86
N ILE A 113 0.44 0.10 3.87
CA ILE A 113 0.99 -1.15 4.40
C ILE A 113 0.67 -1.29 5.89
N THR A 114 0.75 -0.21 6.66
CA THR A 114 0.36 -0.19 8.06
C THR A 114 -1.12 -0.53 8.22
N LEU A 115 -2.00 0.07 7.42
CA LEU A 115 -3.44 -0.20 7.44
C LEU A 115 -3.74 -1.67 7.11
N LEU A 116 -3.07 -2.27 6.12
CA LEU A 116 -3.21 -3.70 5.82
C LEU A 116 -2.88 -4.59 7.04
N ASN A 117 -1.95 -4.15 7.86
CA ASN A 117 -1.48 -4.91 9.03
C ASN A 117 -2.28 -4.65 10.31
N THR A 118 -2.89 -3.48 10.47
CA THR A 118 -3.56 -3.06 11.70
C THR A 118 -5.08 -2.94 11.56
N GLY A 119 -5.58 -2.64 10.36
CA GLY A 119 -7.01 -2.42 10.12
C GLY A 119 -7.85 -3.69 10.34
N THR A 120 -8.93 -3.57 11.11
CA THR A 120 -9.81 -4.71 11.43
C THR A 120 -10.49 -5.29 10.19
N GLN A 121 -10.79 -4.45 9.20
CA GLN A 121 -11.36 -4.86 7.91
C GLN A 121 -10.42 -5.74 7.06
N PHE A 122 -9.11 -5.81 7.37
CA PHE A 122 -8.13 -6.62 6.65
C PHE A 122 -7.76 -7.93 7.37
N THR A 123 -8.56 -8.38 8.32
CA THR A 123 -8.29 -9.62 9.08
C THR A 123 -8.21 -10.83 8.15
N GLU A 124 -9.13 -10.97 7.19
CA GLU A 124 -9.12 -12.07 6.23
C GLU A 124 -7.94 -11.99 5.27
N TYR A 125 -7.63 -10.80 4.76
CA TYR A 125 -6.41 -10.57 3.97
C TYR A 125 -5.15 -11.04 4.71
N ARG A 126 -5.00 -10.72 5.99
CA ARG A 126 -3.84 -11.15 6.77
C ARG A 126 -3.76 -12.66 6.93
N LYS A 127 -4.90 -13.36 7.13
CA LYS A 127 -4.92 -14.82 7.21
C LYS A 127 -4.46 -15.46 5.90
N VAL A 128 -5.01 -15.02 4.78
CA VAL A 128 -4.65 -15.52 3.45
C VAL A 128 -3.17 -15.26 3.15
N ARG A 129 -2.71 -14.03 3.34
CA ARG A 129 -1.32 -13.64 3.13
C ARG A 129 -0.36 -14.49 3.98
N ASN A 130 -0.64 -14.64 5.29
CA ASN A 130 0.22 -15.40 6.19
C ASN A 130 0.30 -16.87 5.79
N LYS A 131 -0.82 -17.50 5.41
CA LYS A 131 -0.84 -18.87 4.87
C LYS A 131 0.08 -18.97 3.65
N GLN A 132 -0.03 -18.05 2.70
CA GLN A 132 0.76 -18.05 1.47
C GLN A 132 2.25 -17.74 1.74
N THR A 133 2.56 -16.91 2.71
CA THR A 133 3.94 -16.64 3.14
C THR A 133 4.59 -17.93 3.69
N VAL A 134 3.88 -18.69 4.51
CA VAL A 134 4.37 -19.97 5.07
C VAL A 134 4.56 -21.02 3.98
N THR A 135 3.62 -21.14 3.05
CA THR A 135 3.68 -22.12 1.96
C THR A 135 4.60 -21.71 0.81
N GLN A 136 5.04 -20.43 0.77
CA GLN A 136 5.80 -19.83 -0.34
C GLN A 136 5.08 -19.91 -1.69
N GLN A 137 3.75 -20.03 -1.68
CA GLN A 137 2.91 -20.12 -2.87
C GLN A 137 1.96 -18.92 -2.92
N ILE A 138 2.24 -17.99 -3.82
CA ILE A 138 1.40 -16.80 -4.00
C ILE A 138 0.27 -17.08 -4.98
N ASN A 139 -0.95 -17.05 -4.48
CA ASN A 139 -2.18 -17.05 -5.27
C ASN A 139 -2.82 -15.66 -5.22
N LEU A 140 -2.61 -14.88 -6.29
CA LEU A 140 -3.10 -13.51 -6.38
C LEU A 140 -4.63 -13.43 -6.30
N ASP A 141 -5.34 -14.38 -6.89
CA ASP A 141 -6.82 -14.39 -6.85
C ASP A 141 -7.36 -14.58 -5.43
N GLU A 142 -6.76 -15.48 -4.64
CA GLU A 142 -7.15 -15.68 -3.25
C GLU A 142 -6.89 -14.42 -2.42
N ILE A 143 -5.73 -13.78 -2.60
CA ILE A 143 -5.41 -12.51 -1.92
C ILE A 143 -6.36 -11.40 -2.33
N ILE A 144 -6.61 -11.22 -3.63
CA ILE A 144 -7.51 -10.16 -4.12
C ILE A 144 -8.93 -10.38 -3.59
N ASN A 145 -9.42 -11.62 -3.58
CA ASN A 145 -10.74 -11.95 -3.06
C ASN A 145 -10.86 -11.64 -1.55
N SER A 146 -9.77 -11.77 -0.78
CA SER A 146 -9.75 -11.43 0.65
C SER A 146 -9.82 -9.93 0.94
N LEU A 147 -9.69 -9.07 -0.08
CA LEU A 147 -9.84 -7.62 0.01
C LEU A 147 -11.28 -7.14 -0.22
N ASN A 148 -12.23 -8.02 -0.46
CA ASN A 148 -13.62 -7.69 -0.84
C ASN A 148 -14.40 -6.92 0.24
N THR A 149 -13.98 -6.98 1.49
CA THR A 149 -14.61 -6.27 2.61
C THR A 149 -14.31 -4.78 2.65
N PHE A 150 -13.41 -4.30 1.77
CA PHE A 150 -12.91 -2.93 1.80
C PHE A 150 -13.79 -1.92 1.03
N ALA A 151 -14.57 -2.37 0.05
CA ALA A 151 -15.33 -1.46 -0.81
C ALA A 151 -16.83 -1.77 -0.82
N LEU A 152 -17.64 -0.72 -0.83
CA LEU A 152 -19.09 -0.81 -1.07
C LEU A 152 -19.41 -1.25 -2.52
N ASP A 153 -18.45 -1.12 -3.42
CA ASP A 153 -18.57 -1.47 -4.82
C ASP A 153 -18.44 -2.98 -5.02
N LYS A 154 -19.52 -3.63 -5.41
CA LYS A 154 -19.56 -5.09 -5.68
C LYS A 154 -18.60 -5.52 -6.80
N ASP A 155 -18.19 -4.62 -7.70
CA ASP A 155 -17.23 -4.89 -8.80
C ASP A 155 -15.78 -4.58 -8.41
N TYR A 156 -15.54 -4.16 -7.19
CA TYR A 156 -14.20 -3.72 -6.74
C TYR A 156 -13.11 -4.77 -6.94
N THR A 157 -13.38 -6.00 -6.51
CA THR A 157 -12.46 -7.13 -6.68
C THR A 157 -12.10 -7.37 -8.15
N ASN A 158 -13.09 -7.30 -9.04
CA ASN A 158 -12.86 -7.44 -10.48
C ASN A 158 -12.05 -6.27 -11.05
N LYS A 159 -12.24 -5.05 -10.55
CA LYS A 159 -11.42 -3.89 -10.94
C LYS A 159 -9.96 -4.12 -10.55
N ILE A 160 -9.69 -4.59 -9.32
CA ILE A 160 -8.33 -4.94 -8.89
C ILE A 160 -7.75 -6.03 -9.80
N LYS A 161 -8.47 -7.14 -10.05
CA LYS A 161 -8.00 -8.23 -10.91
C LYS A 161 -7.63 -7.75 -12.31
N ARG A 162 -8.51 -6.97 -12.96
CA ARG A 162 -8.23 -6.38 -14.28
C ARG A 162 -7.00 -5.48 -14.25
N THR A 163 -6.84 -4.69 -13.20
CA THR A 163 -5.68 -3.79 -13.08
C THR A 163 -4.39 -4.58 -12.82
N VAL A 164 -4.41 -5.62 -11.99
CA VAL A 164 -3.27 -6.51 -11.78
C VAL A 164 -2.85 -7.17 -13.09
N ASN A 165 -3.80 -7.74 -13.85
CA ASN A 165 -3.52 -8.36 -15.14
C ASN A 165 -2.94 -7.36 -16.16
N TYR A 166 -3.48 -6.14 -16.18
CA TYR A 166 -2.94 -5.05 -17.00
C TYR A 166 -1.49 -4.72 -16.60
N LEU A 167 -1.22 -4.57 -15.31
CA LEU A 167 0.12 -4.25 -14.80
C LEU A 167 1.14 -5.32 -15.16
N LEU A 168 0.80 -6.59 -14.97
CA LEU A 168 1.68 -7.74 -15.27
C LEU A 168 1.95 -7.89 -16.78
N LYS A 169 0.99 -7.48 -17.62
CA LYS A 169 1.12 -7.50 -19.08
C LYS A 169 1.93 -6.33 -19.62
N GLU A 170 1.63 -5.11 -19.17
CA GLU A 170 2.20 -3.89 -19.74
C GLU A 170 3.56 -3.48 -19.14
N TYR A 171 3.87 -3.96 -17.91
CA TYR A 171 5.09 -3.63 -17.17
C TYR A 171 5.78 -4.86 -16.57
N PRO A 172 5.96 -5.95 -17.34
CA PRO A 172 6.49 -7.21 -16.80
C PRO A 172 7.87 -7.06 -16.19
N GLU A 173 8.71 -6.18 -16.76
CA GLU A 173 10.07 -5.93 -16.30
C GLU A 173 10.12 -5.36 -14.87
N ILE A 174 9.13 -4.55 -14.48
CA ILE A 174 9.06 -3.97 -13.14
C ILE A 174 8.77 -5.08 -12.11
N PHE A 175 7.90 -6.03 -12.44
CA PHE A 175 7.48 -7.08 -11.51
C PHE A 175 8.37 -8.33 -11.56
N LEU A 176 9.15 -8.55 -12.62
CA LEU A 176 10.15 -9.62 -12.67
C LEU A 176 11.30 -9.41 -11.68
N ILE A 177 11.71 -8.15 -11.47
CA ILE A 177 12.72 -7.78 -10.48
C ILE A 177 12.26 -8.15 -9.07
N VAL A 178 10.95 -8.04 -8.81
CA VAL A 178 10.34 -8.33 -7.52
C VAL A 178 10.26 -9.83 -7.24
N LYS A 179 10.10 -10.68 -8.27
CA LYS A 179 10.08 -12.16 -8.11
C LYS A 179 11.39 -12.72 -7.55
N GLY A 180 12.52 -12.05 -7.80
CA GLY A 180 13.83 -12.44 -7.25
C GLY A 180 14.02 -12.12 -5.77
N GLN A 181 13.10 -11.36 -5.16
CA GLN A 181 13.20 -10.92 -3.76
C GLN A 181 12.20 -11.62 -2.81
N ASN A 182 11.60 -12.77 -3.22
CA ASN A 182 10.64 -13.53 -2.41
C ASN A 182 9.51 -12.66 -1.83
N VAL A 183 8.72 -12.08 -2.74
CA VAL A 183 7.51 -11.33 -2.39
C VAL A 183 6.30 -12.24 -2.44
#